data_cff1c36393646c25f4975197e4d33499
#
_entry.id   cff1c36393646c25f4975197e4d33499
#
_cell.length_a   1.000
_cell.length_b   1.000
_cell.length_c   1.000
_cell.angle_alpha   90.00
_cell.angle_beta   90.00
_cell.angle_gamma   90.00
#
_symmetry.space_group_name_H-M   'P 1'
#
loop_
_entity.id
_entity.type
_entity.pdbx_description
1 polymer ?
#
loop_
_entity_poly.entity_id
_entity_poly.type
_entity_poly.pdbx_seq_one_letter_code
_entity_poly.pdbx_strand_id
1 'polypeptide(L)'
;MARKEKNRSSHKNREYAVITYFFLLMFLGLIAYFVYFQLVKSDKFINSPYNSLQDLFAKNVVRGEITTADGEVIARTVTDADGNETRKYPDGRMFAHAVGYAVNGKAGMEKQENFTLLRSHDFFLTQIVNDISGTKNIGDNVISTLDYKAQNAAYEALDDYDGAVIAIEPETGKIVAMVSKPDYDPNTISADWDEVNGDGSTALYNRATQGQYAPGSVFKIFTALEYYNEFPDTYEDYEFDCDSEITRDGFTIHCSGNKSHGTEDLRKSFAKSCNSSFANIGLTIDNNKLNALCNDMLFNKDIPIEFESKASKFSLSNSDTTALTMQTCIGQGNTLVSPLH
;
A
#
# COMPACT_ATOMS: atom_id res chain seq x y z
N MET A 1 -76.60 1.18 3.33
CA MET A 1 -75.63 0.58 2.36
C MET A 1 -74.40 1.41 2.11
N ALA A 2 -74.41 2.71 2.15
CA ALA A 2 -73.26 3.58 1.81
C ALA A 2 -72.03 3.46 2.77
N ARG A 3 -72.22 3.08 4.03
CA ARG A 3 -71.11 3.00 5.05
C ARG A 3 -70.24 1.75 4.89
N LYS A 4 -70.72 0.68 4.23
CA LYS A 4 -69.96 -0.55 3.94
C LYS A 4 -69.07 -0.45 2.72
N GLU A 5 -69.47 0.37 1.72
CA GLU A 5 -68.65 0.60 0.50
C GLU A 5 -67.43 1.51 0.77
N LYS A 6 -67.58 2.53 1.66
CA LYS A 6 -66.47 3.42 2.00
C LYS A 6 -65.36 2.72 2.75
N ASN A 7 -65.69 1.70 3.57
CA ASN A 7 -64.65 0.89 4.27
C ASN A 7 -63.95 -0.10 3.32
N ARG A 8 -64.62 -0.59 2.29
CA ARG A 8 -64.01 -1.54 1.34
C ARG A 8 -63.02 -0.85 0.38
N SER A 9 -63.27 0.41 0.00
CA SER A 9 -62.34 1.22 -0.83
C SER A 9 -61.10 1.64 -0.05
N SER A 10 -61.25 1.97 1.23
CA SER A 10 -60.15 2.32 2.12
C SER A 10 -59.16 1.14 2.38
N HIS A 11 -59.66 -0.09 2.51
CA HIS A 11 -58.82 -1.26 2.61
C HIS A 11 -58.02 -1.57 1.34
N LYS A 12 -58.65 -1.49 0.18
CA LYS A 12 -57.99 -1.68 -1.14
C LYS A 12 -56.87 -0.64 -1.35
N ASN A 13 -57.12 0.61 -1.01
CA ASN A 13 -56.10 1.67 -1.15
C ASN A 13 -54.91 1.44 -0.21
N ARG A 14 -55.11 0.86 0.97
CA ARG A 14 -54.03 0.54 1.92
C ARG A 14 -53.16 -0.59 1.40
N GLU A 15 -53.72 -1.61 0.79
CA GLU A 15 -52.94 -2.71 0.20
C GLU A 15 -52.08 -2.23 -0.98
N TYR A 16 -52.64 -1.42 -1.87
CA TYR A 16 -51.88 -0.81 -2.94
C TYR A 16 -50.78 0.13 -2.43
N ALA A 17 -51.05 0.90 -1.38
CA ALA A 17 -50.06 1.77 -0.77
C ALA A 17 -48.89 0.97 -0.19
N VAL A 18 -49.16 -0.14 0.52
CA VAL A 18 -48.13 -1.03 1.07
C VAL A 18 -47.26 -1.60 -0.04
N ILE A 19 -47.86 -2.09 -1.13
CA ILE A 19 -47.10 -2.63 -2.25
C ILE A 19 -46.25 -1.52 -2.90
N THR A 20 -46.81 -0.34 -3.09
CA THR A 20 -46.10 0.81 -3.67
C THR A 20 -44.89 1.20 -2.82
N TYR A 21 -45.06 1.32 -1.49
CA TYR A 21 -43.94 1.64 -0.60
C TYR A 21 -42.90 0.52 -0.54
N PHE A 22 -43.29 -0.73 -0.63
CA PHE A 22 -42.37 -1.87 -0.71
C PHE A 22 -41.49 -1.77 -1.96
N PHE A 23 -42.09 -1.54 -3.14
CA PHE A 23 -41.31 -1.36 -4.37
C PHE A 23 -40.46 -0.09 -4.33
N LEU A 24 -40.96 1.01 -3.77
CA LEU A 24 -40.19 2.25 -3.61
C LEU A 24 -38.95 2.01 -2.75
N LEU A 25 -39.08 1.31 -1.62
CA LEU A 25 -37.99 0.98 -0.72
C LEU A 25 -36.98 0.04 -1.40
N MET A 26 -37.44 -0.93 -2.18
CA MET A 26 -36.59 -1.81 -2.97
C MET A 26 -35.80 -1.03 -4.03
N PHE A 27 -36.41 -0.07 -4.73
CA PHE A 27 -35.75 0.81 -5.69
C PHE A 27 -34.71 1.72 -5.01
N LEU A 28 -35.04 2.31 -3.87
CA LEU A 28 -34.09 3.11 -3.11
C LEU A 28 -32.88 2.26 -2.63
N GLY A 29 -33.12 1.04 -2.19
CA GLY A 29 -32.08 0.08 -1.85
C GLY A 29 -31.16 -0.26 -3.04
N LEU A 30 -31.76 -0.43 -4.22
CA LEU A 30 -31.02 -0.69 -5.45
C LEU A 30 -30.17 0.51 -5.89
N ILE A 31 -30.71 1.72 -5.79
CA ILE A 31 -29.97 2.96 -6.06
C ILE A 31 -28.81 3.12 -5.07
N ALA A 32 -29.05 2.93 -3.78
CA ALA A 32 -28.02 3.01 -2.75
C ALA A 32 -26.91 1.97 -2.98
N TYR A 33 -27.28 0.72 -3.35
CA TYR A 33 -26.32 -0.31 -3.70
C TYR A 33 -25.53 0.04 -4.95
N PHE A 34 -26.17 0.61 -5.97
CA PHE A 34 -25.50 1.03 -7.21
C PHE A 34 -24.50 2.14 -6.96
N VAL A 35 -24.87 3.15 -6.15
CA VAL A 35 -23.97 4.22 -5.72
C VAL A 35 -22.78 3.66 -4.93
N TYR A 36 -23.04 2.77 -3.96
CA TYR A 36 -21.99 2.07 -3.22
C TYR A 36 -21.07 1.29 -4.15
N PHE A 37 -21.63 0.53 -5.10
CA PHE A 37 -20.86 -0.23 -6.07
C PHE A 37 -19.95 0.69 -6.89
N GLN A 38 -20.50 1.81 -7.40
CA GLN A 38 -19.78 2.75 -8.24
C GLN A 38 -18.65 3.46 -7.48
N LEU A 39 -18.85 3.82 -6.20
CA LEU A 39 -17.87 4.56 -5.42
C LEU A 39 -16.81 3.65 -4.75
N VAL A 40 -17.13 2.38 -4.49
CA VAL A 40 -16.27 1.51 -3.66
C VAL A 40 -15.78 0.27 -4.38
N LYS A 41 -16.56 -0.26 -5.33
CA LYS A 41 -16.27 -1.55 -5.97
C LYS A 41 -15.89 -1.43 -7.45
N SER A 42 -16.25 -0.35 -8.11
CA SER A 42 -16.08 -0.15 -9.54
C SER A 42 -14.64 -0.38 -9.99
N ASP A 43 -13.70 0.27 -9.34
CA ASP A 43 -12.28 0.24 -9.73
C ASP A 43 -11.68 -1.18 -9.63
N LYS A 44 -12.03 -1.93 -8.57
CA LYS A 44 -11.61 -3.33 -8.42
C LYS A 44 -12.19 -4.24 -9.51
N PHE A 45 -13.42 -3.96 -9.97
CA PHE A 45 -14.05 -4.73 -11.06
C PHE A 45 -13.51 -4.36 -12.43
N ILE A 46 -13.31 -3.06 -12.66
CA ILE A 46 -12.78 -2.54 -13.93
C ILE A 46 -11.35 -3.03 -14.15
N ASN A 47 -10.51 -2.98 -13.13
CA ASN A 47 -9.11 -3.42 -13.18
C ASN A 47 -8.92 -4.92 -12.92
N SER A 48 -10.01 -5.70 -12.80
CA SER A 48 -9.91 -7.15 -12.61
C SER A 48 -9.26 -7.83 -13.82
N PRO A 49 -8.29 -8.75 -13.61
CA PRO A 49 -7.68 -9.53 -14.70
C PRO A 49 -8.69 -10.37 -15.50
N TYR A 50 -9.86 -10.63 -14.93
CA TYR A 50 -10.94 -11.40 -15.56
C TYR A 50 -11.91 -10.52 -16.38
N ASN A 51 -11.67 -9.22 -16.48
CA ASN A 51 -12.53 -8.32 -17.24
C ASN A 51 -12.15 -8.36 -18.74
N SER A 52 -12.86 -9.14 -19.52
CA SER A 52 -12.63 -9.30 -20.96
C SER A 52 -12.86 -8.01 -21.78
N LEU A 53 -13.53 -6.99 -21.22
CA LEU A 53 -13.63 -5.67 -21.85
C LEU A 53 -12.26 -5.00 -22.01
N GLN A 54 -11.30 -5.28 -21.12
CA GLN A 54 -9.94 -4.75 -21.26
C GLN A 54 -9.26 -5.24 -22.54
N ASP A 55 -9.49 -6.48 -22.94
CA ASP A 55 -8.92 -7.05 -24.18
C ASP A 55 -9.55 -6.44 -25.42
N LEU A 56 -10.82 -6.03 -25.33
CA LEU A 56 -11.50 -5.32 -26.43
C LEU A 56 -10.96 -3.88 -26.56
N PHE A 57 -10.75 -3.18 -25.45
CA PHE A 57 -10.14 -1.84 -25.45
C PHE A 57 -8.70 -1.90 -25.99
N ALA A 58 -7.90 -2.88 -25.56
CA ALA A 58 -6.53 -3.05 -26.02
C ALA A 58 -6.41 -3.29 -27.54
N LYS A 59 -7.44 -3.80 -28.18
CA LYS A 59 -7.48 -3.95 -29.65
C LYS A 59 -7.71 -2.65 -30.41
N ASN A 60 -8.43 -1.72 -29.80
CA ASN A 60 -8.93 -0.50 -30.45
C ASN A 60 -8.23 0.79 -29.96
N VAL A 61 -7.41 0.69 -28.93
CA VAL A 61 -6.73 1.82 -28.30
C VAL A 61 -5.24 1.53 -28.17
N VAL A 62 -4.42 2.47 -28.62
CA VAL A 62 -2.98 2.47 -28.34
C VAL A 62 -2.80 2.88 -26.88
N ARG A 63 -2.17 2.03 -26.09
CA ARG A 63 -1.99 2.26 -24.65
C ARG A 63 -1.23 3.55 -24.35
N GLY A 64 -1.79 4.40 -23.48
CA GLY A 64 -1.26 5.70 -23.10
C GLY A 64 0.11 5.62 -22.39
N GLU A 65 0.75 6.76 -22.20
CA GLU A 65 2.07 6.86 -21.57
C GLU A 65 1.95 6.93 -20.04
N ILE A 66 3.00 6.48 -19.35
CA ILE A 66 3.20 6.74 -17.93
C ILE A 66 4.43 7.66 -17.81
N THR A 67 4.27 8.75 -17.08
CA THR A 67 5.33 9.73 -16.83
C THR A 67 5.61 9.90 -15.34
N THR A 68 6.80 10.38 -15.03
CA THR A 68 7.13 10.91 -13.70
C THR A 68 6.42 12.24 -13.46
N ALA A 69 6.46 12.74 -12.21
CA ALA A 69 5.88 14.04 -11.85
C ALA A 69 6.56 15.21 -12.56
N ASP A 70 7.83 15.06 -12.92
CA ASP A 70 8.65 16.04 -13.66
C ASP A 70 8.59 15.85 -15.18
N GLY A 71 7.75 14.90 -15.67
CA GLY A 71 7.41 14.76 -17.08
C GLY A 71 8.28 13.79 -17.90
N GLU A 72 9.21 13.07 -17.27
CA GLU A 72 10.00 12.05 -17.97
C GLU A 72 9.12 10.82 -18.28
N VAL A 73 9.22 10.32 -19.51
CA VAL A 73 8.42 9.16 -19.95
C VAL A 73 9.06 7.86 -19.50
N ILE A 74 8.38 7.14 -18.60
CA ILE A 74 8.85 5.87 -18.01
C ILE A 74 8.17 4.62 -18.59
N ALA A 75 7.05 4.79 -19.30
CA ALA A 75 6.47 3.74 -20.13
C ALA A 75 5.72 4.36 -21.31
N ARG A 76 5.91 3.85 -22.53
CA ARG A 76 5.18 4.26 -23.74
C ARG A 76 4.98 3.12 -24.72
N THR A 77 4.00 3.27 -25.60
CA THR A 77 3.78 2.35 -26.72
C THR A 77 4.43 2.89 -27.97
N VAL A 78 5.23 2.08 -28.64
CA VAL A 78 5.85 2.40 -29.93
C VAL A 78 5.24 1.51 -30.99
N THR A 79 4.75 2.12 -32.08
CA THR A 79 4.22 1.41 -33.24
C THR A 79 5.29 1.40 -34.33
N ASP A 80 5.62 0.21 -34.85
CA ASP A 80 6.57 0.06 -35.96
C ASP A 80 5.92 0.39 -37.33
N ALA A 81 6.73 0.30 -38.39
CA ALA A 81 6.26 0.58 -39.76
C ALA A 81 5.20 -0.41 -40.26
N ASP A 82 5.16 -1.60 -39.67
CA ASP A 82 4.19 -2.67 -40.01
C ASP A 82 2.91 -2.57 -39.16
N GLY A 83 2.82 -1.60 -38.25
CA GLY A 83 1.68 -1.39 -37.35
C GLY A 83 1.70 -2.24 -36.07
N ASN A 84 2.81 -2.94 -35.76
CA ASN A 84 2.92 -3.70 -34.53
C ASN A 84 3.24 -2.78 -33.36
N GLU A 85 2.47 -2.92 -32.29
CA GLU A 85 2.64 -2.14 -31.06
C GLU A 85 3.55 -2.88 -30.08
N THR A 86 4.53 -2.17 -29.56
CA THR A 86 5.44 -2.65 -28.51
C THR A 86 5.47 -1.69 -27.35
N ARG A 87 5.20 -2.19 -26.14
CA ARG A 87 5.37 -1.40 -24.90
C ARG A 87 6.84 -1.27 -24.59
N LYS A 88 7.33 -0.06 -24.36
CA LYS A 88 8.72 0.27 -24.06
C LYS A 88 8.84 0.99 -22.73
N TYR A 89 9.85 0.60 -21.99
CA TYR A 89 10.22 1.16 -20.69
C TYR A 89 11.64 1.75 -20.83
N PRO A 90 11.76 3.08 -21.11
CA PRO A 90 13.06 3.70 -21.45
C PRO A 90 14.15 3.46 -20.41
N ASP A 91 13.80 3.49 -19.13
CA ASP A 91 14.73 3.36 -18.01
C ASP A 91 14.81 1.91 -17.46
N GLY A 92 14.19 0.94 -18.15
CA GLY A 92 14.31 -0.48 -17.86
C GLY A 92 14.06 -0.83 -16.39
N ARG A 93 15.09 -1.37 -15.75
CA ARG A 93 15.05 -1.89 -14.37
C ARG A 93 14.77 -0.86 -13.30
N MET A 94 15.16 0.42 -13.51
CA MET A 94 15.08 1.47 -12.49
C MET A 94 13.66 1.69 -11.95
N PHE A 95 12.65 1.60 -12.81
CA PHE A 95 11.24 1.77 -12.44
C PHE A 95 10.45 0.47 -12.40
N ALA A 96 11.10 -0.69 -12.55
CA ALA A 96 10.42 -1.97 -12.75
C ALA A 96 9.32 -2.26 -11.71
N HIS A 97 9.62 -2.10 -10.43
CA HIS A 97 8.66 -2.40 -9.36
C HIS A 97 7.57 -1.35 -9.19
N ALA A 98 7.80 -0.11 -9.59
CA ALA A 98 6.82 0.96 -9.55
C ALA A 98 5.89 0.91 -10.78
N VAL A 99 6.49 0.91 -11.98
CA VAL A 99 5.74 0.89 -13.25
C VAL A 99 5.14 -0.49 -13.51
N GLY A 100 5.90 -1.54 -13.25
CA GLY A 100 5.50 -2.91 -13.55
C GLY A 100 5.71 -3.27 -15.02
N TYR A 101 4.86 -4.15 -15.52
CA TYR A 101 4.86 -4.65 -16.89
C TYR A 101 3.44 -4.86 -17.40
N ALA A 102 3.25 -4.80 -18.72
CA ALA A 102 1.94 -4.91 -19.39
C ALA A 102 1.66 -6.30 -20.01
N VAL A 103 2.57 -7.26 -19.88
CA VAL A 103 2.48 -8.63 -20.43
C VAL A 103 2.48 -9.65 -19.29
N ASN A 104 2.17 -10.93 -19.57
CA ASN A 104 2.23 -12.02 -18.59
C ASN A 104 1.46 -11.72 -17.27
N GLY A 105 0.33 -11.01 -17.35
CA GLY A 105 -0.55 -10.76 -16.21
C GLY A 105 -0.57 -9.33 -15.67
N LYS A 106 0.35 -8.46 -16.04
CA LYS A 106 0.51 -7.08 -15.60
C LYS A 106 0.87 -6.92 -14.12
N ALA A 107 1.66 -5.91 -13.79
CA ALA A 107 2.04 -5.53 -12.42
C ALA A 107 2.18 -4.00 -12.29
N GLY A 108 2.38 -3.51 -11.08
CA GLY A 108 2.63 -2.10 -10.79
C GLY A 108 1.57 -1.15 -11.36
N MET A 109 1.96 0.06 -11.75
CA MET A 109 1.05 1.05 -12.36
C MET A 109 0.44 0.55 -13.67
N GLU A 110 1.12 -0.30 -14.43
CA GLU A 110 0.55 -0.93 -15.62
C GLU A 110 -0.71 -1.77 -15.32
N LYS A 111 -0.78 -2.38 -14.12
CA LYS A 111 -1.95 -3.13 -13.65
C LYS A 111 -3.00 -2.19 -13.07
N GLN A 112 -2.61 -1.26 -12.23
CA GLN A 112 -3.52 -0.37 -11.51
C GLN A 112 -4.23 0.60 -12.44
N GLU A 113 -3.47 1.22 -13.34
CA GLU A 113 -3.95 2.22 -14.29
C GLU A 113 -4.34 1.63 -15.64
N ASN A 114 -4.50 0.30 -15.70
CA ASN A 114 -4.75 -0.37 -16.97
C ASN A 114 -5.98 0.17 -17.70
N PHE A 115 -7.03 0.51 -16.97
CA PHE A 115 -8.25 1.08 -17.58
C PHE A 115 -8.01 2.51 -18.07
N THR A 116 -7.34 3.35 -17.29
CA THR A 116 -6.96 4.72 -17.68
C THR A 116 -6.11 4.69 -18.95
N LEU A 117 -5.08 3.86 -18.98
CA LEU A 117 -4.17 3.71 -20.11
C LEU A 117 -4.84 3.16 -21.39
N LEU A 118 -5.99 2.52 -21.28
CA LEU A 118 -6.78 1.97 -22.41
C LEU A 118 -8.05 2.75 -22.69
N ARG A 119 -8.35 3.81 -21.95
CA ARG A 119 -9.50 4.68 -22.17
C ARG A 119 -9.05 5.93 -22.93
N SER A 120 -9.74 6.31 -23.96
CA SER A 120 -9.49 7.56 -24.68
C SER A 120 -10.54 8.60 -24.32
N HIS A 121 -10.09 9.79 -23.93
CA HIS A 121 -10.92 10.98 -23.76
C HIS A 121 -10.80 11.94 -24.95
N ASP A 122 -10.34 11.47 -26.10
CA ASP A 122 -10.33 12.26 -27.32
C ASP A 122 -11.73 12.77 -27.64
N PHE A 123 -11.77 13.91 -28.31
CA PHE A 123 -13.04 14.51 -28.71
C PHE A 123 -13.86 13.50 -29.51
N PHE A 124 -15.14 13.35 -29.19
CA PHE A 124 -16.05 12.35 -29.76
C PHE A 124 -16.02 12.26 -31.31
N LEU A 125 -15.89 13.39 -32.01
CA LEU A 125 -15.76 13.38 -33.47
C LEU A 125 -14.44 12.79 -33.94
N THR A 126 -13.34 12.96 -33.19
CA THR A 126 -12.05 12.35 -33.48
C THR A 126 -12.14 10.83 -33.35
N GLN A 127 -12.79 10.33 -32.30
CA GLN A 127 -13.00 8.88 -32.10
C GLN A 127 -13.82 8.30 -33.29
N ILE A 128 -14.89 8.96 -33.72
CA ILE A 128 -15.68 8.50 -34.90
C ILE A 128 -14.81 8.47 -36.15
N VAL A 129 -14.01 9.49 -36.40
CA VAL A 129 -13.15 9.57 -37.60
C VAL A 129 -12.09 8.44 -37.52
N ASN A 130 -11.49 8.20 -36.36
CA ASN A 130 -10.53 7.13 -36.17
C ASN A 130 -11.17 5.75 -36.39
N ASP A 131 -12.36 5.51 -35.83
CA ASP A 131 -13.11 4.26 -36.02
C ASP A 131 -13.45 3.99 -37.51
N ILE A 132 -13.86 5.05 -38.27
CA ILE A 132 -14.12 4.94 -39.70
C ILE A 132 -12.85 4.71 -40.51
N SER A 133 -11.74 5.33 -40.13
CA SER A 133 -10.45 5.21 -40.82
C SER A 133 -9.69 3.95 -40.46
N GLY A 134 -10.14 3.18 -39.46
CA GLY A 134 -9.43 2.03 -38.92
C GLY A 134 -8.16 2.39 -38.12
N THR A 135 -8.06 3.65 -37.69
CA THR A 135 -6.96 4.13 -36.84
C THR A 135 -7.34 3.94 -35.38
N LYS A 136 -6.45 3.43 -34.57
CA LYS A 136 -6.68 3.27 -33.12
C LYS A 136 -6.71 4.64 -32.43
N ASN A 137 -7.58 4.78 -31.44
CA ASN A 137 -7.55 5.92 -30.53
C ASN A 137 -6.35 5.82 -29.59
N ILE A 138 -5.90 6.94 -29.00
CA ILE A 138 -4.82 6.96 -28.03
C ILE A 138 -5.42 6.97 -26.64
N GLY A 139 -4.93 6.09 -25.76
CA GLY A 139 -5.33 6.01 -24.37
C GLY A 139 -4.83 7.20 -23.54
N ASP A 140 -5.47 7.44 -22.42
CA ASP A 140 -5.09 8.54 -21.53
C ASP A 140 -3.70 8.28 -20.90
N ASN A 141 -2.97 9.35 -20.67
CA ASN A 141 -1.68 9.29 -20.00
C ASN A 141 -1.83 9.32 -18.48
N VAL A 142 -0.93 8.65 -17.80
CA VAL A 142 -0.84 8.62 -16.33
C VAL A 142 0.39 9.38 -15.89
N ILE A 143 0.19 10.38 -15.03
CA ILE A 143 1.28 11.13 -14.39
C ILE A 143 1.44 10.56 -12.97
N SER A 144 2.58 9.93 -12.71
CA SER A 144 2.89 9.38 -11.38
C SER A 144 3.39 10.47 -10.42
N THR A 145 3.52 10.12 -9.15
CA THR A 145 4.13 11.00 -8.15
C THR A 145 5.65 10.83 -8.04
N LEU A 146 6.23 9.92 -8.83
CA LEU A 146 7.66 9.65 -8.81
C LEU A 146 8.45 10.84 -9.36
N ASP A 147 9.53 11.19 -8.68
CA ASP A 147 10.53 12.14 -9.13
C ASP A 147 11.70 11.37 -9.76
N TYR A 148 12.06 11.71 -11.00
CA TYR A 148 13.09 10.96 -11.73
C TYR A 148 14.43 10.95 -11.00
N LYS A 149 14.86 12.11 -10.48
CA LYS A 149 16.15 12.23 -9.81
C LYS A 149 16.20 11.50 -8.49
N ALA A 150 15.11 11.57 -7.71
CA ALA A 150 15.01 10.84 -6.45
C ALA A 150 15.01 9.32 -6.70
N GLN A 151 14.28 8.86 -7.71
CA GLN A 151 14.24 7.45 -8.11
C GLN A 151 15.63 6.96 -8.55
N ASN A 152 16.32 7.73 -9.42
CA ASN A 152 17.66 7.38 -9.88
C ASN A 152 18.65 7.33 -8.71
N ALA A 153 18.63 8.33 -7.83
CA ALA A 153 19.51 8.35 -6.66
C ALA A 153 19.26 7.16 -5.72
N ALA A 154 18.00 6.80 -5.51
CA ALA A 154 17.63 5.63 -4.71
C ALA A 154 18.07 4.32 -5.36
N TYR A 155 17.93 4.21 -6.69
CA TYR A 155 18.35 3.04 -7.46
C TYR A 155 19.86 2.82 -7.44
N GLU A 156 20.62 3.89 -7.66
CA GLU A 156 22.08 3.88 -7.58
C GLU A 156 22.59 3.61 -6.16
N ALA A 157 21.96 4.22 -5.14
CA ALA A 157 22.37 4.02 -3.75
C ALA A 157 22.13 2.59 -3.25
N LEU A 158 21.12 1.89 -3.77
CA LEU A 158 20.86 0.50 -3.42
C LEU A 158 21.86 -0.46 -4.09
N ASP A 159 22.55 -0.02 -5.16
CA ASP A 159 23.57 -0.76 -5.89
C ASP A 159 23.21 -2.23 -6.09
N ASP A 160 24.08 -3.17 -5.74
CA ASP A 160 23.86 -4.62 -5.84
C ASP A 160 23.24 -5.26 -4.58
N TYR A 161 22.80 -4.44 -3.62
CA TYR A 161 22.19 -4.97 -2.40
C TYR A 161 20.76 -5.43 -2.63
N ASP A 162 20.41 -6.60 -2.12
CA ASP A 162 19.03 -7.04 -2.00
C ASP A 162 18.31 -6.19 -0.94
N GLY A 163 17.29 -5.46 -1.35
CA GLY A 163 16.60 -4.57 -0.42
C GLY A 163 15.57 -3.68 -1.09
N ALA A 164 15.18 -2.63 -0.39
CA ALA A 164 14.27 -1.62 -0.91
C ALA A 164 14.62 -0.22 -0.41
N VAL A 165 14.33 0.78 -1.24
CA VAL A 165 14.30 2.19 -0.87
C VAL A 165 12.93 2.73 -1.22
N ILE A 166 12.31 3.44 -0.28
CA ILE A 166 11.07 4.17 -0.51
C ILE A 166 11.21 5.57 0.09
N ALA A 167 10.83 6.58 -0.67
CA ALA A 167 10.78 7.96 -0.23
C ALA A 167 9.35 8.49 -0.36
N ILE A 168 8.82 9.04 0.73
CA ILE A 168 7.45 9.51 0.83
C ILE A 168 7.48 10.97 1.27
N GLU A 169 6.68 11.81 0.63
CA GLU A 169 6.42 13.18 1.08
C GLU A 169 5.43 13.15 2.27
N PRO A 170 5.85 13.50 3.49
CA PRO A 170 5.02 13.27 4.68
C PRO A 170 3.69 14.03 4.69
N GLU A 171 3.66 15.23 4.07
CA GLU A 171 2.48 16.09 4.07
C GLU A 171 1.36 15.58 3.16
N THR A 172 1.71 14.86 2.11
CA THR A 172 0.76 14.44 1.07
C THR A 172 0.59 12.93 0.97
N GLY A 173 1.55 12.15 1.51
CA GLY A 173 1.64 10.72 1.32
C GLY A 173 2.12 10.28 -0.07
N LYS A 174 2.55 11.22 -0.92
CA LYS A 174 3.06 10.89 -2.26
C LYS A 174 4.35 10.09 -2.17
N ILE A 175 4.41 8.98 -2.88
CA ILE A 175 5.63 8.21 -3.07
C ILE A 175 6.44 8.89 -4.17
N VAL A 176 7.59 9.46 -3.82
CA VAL A 176 8.48 10.16 -4.76
C VAL A 176 9.59 9.27 -5.31
N ALA A 177 9.92 8.17 -4.61
CA ALA A 177 10.79 7.11 -5.11
C ALA A 177 10.40 5.76 -4.50
N MET A 178 10.47 4.69 -5.31
CA MET A 178 10.22 3.32 -4.87
C MET A 178 11.10 2.35 -5.66
N VAL A 179 12.10 1.79 -5.00
CA VAL A 179 13.05 0.83 -5.56
C VAL A 179 12.99 -0.47 -4.77
N SER A 180 13.06 -1.58 -5.46
CA SER A 180 13.21 -2.92 -4.86
C SER A 180 14.21 -3.73 -5.69
N LYS A 181 15.14 -4.43 -5.02
CA LYS A 181 16.11 -5.34 -5.65
C LYS A 181 16.14 -6.68 -4.92
N PRO A 182 16.40 -7.80 -5.63
CA PRO A 182 16.65 -7.90 -7.07
C PRO A 182 15.44 -7.45 -7.87
N ASP A 183 15.70 -6.94 -9.06
CA ASP A 183 14.73 -6.42 -10.02
C ASP A 183 14.72 -7.22 -11.33
N TYR A 184 13.94 -6.76 -12.28
CA TYR A 184 13.80 -7.34 -13.62
C TYR A 184 13.76 -6.25 -14.68
N ASP A 185 14.06 -6.57 -15.94
CA ASP A 185 13.81 -5.64 -17.05
C ASP A 185 12.40 -5.86 -17.62
N PRO A 186 11.49 -4.89 -17.51
CA PRO A 186 10.15 -5.01 -18.06
C PRO A 186 10.12 -5.10 -19.61
N ASN A 187 11.20 -4.69 -20.29
CA ASN A 187 11.30 -4.82 -21.74
C ASN A 187 11.55 -6.26 -22.19
N THR A 188 12.22 -7.09 -21.38
CA THR A 188 12.58 -8.48 -21.72
C THR A 188 11.78 -9.50 -20.91
N ILE A 189 10.90 -9.07 -20.02
CA ILE A 189 10.20 -9.93 -19.05
C ILE A 189 9.47 -11.11 -19.69
N SER A 190 8.95 -10.98 -20.92
CA SER A 190 8.31 -12.10 -21.62
C SER A 190 9.30 -13.21 -22.01
N ALA A 191 10.53 -12.85 -22.36
CA ALA A 191 11.58 -13.80 -22.70
C ALA A 191 12.18 -14.42 -21.42
N ASP A 192 12.32 -13.61 -20.38
CA ASP A 192 12.98 -13.96 -19.13
C ASP A 192 11.97 -14.52 -18.08
N TRP A 193 10.72 -14.78 -18.48
CA TRP A 193 9.63 -15.11 -17.55
C TRP A 193 9.92 -16.32 -16.66
N ASP A 194 10.47 -17.37 -17.22
CA ASP A 194 10.78 -18.61 -16.50
C ASP A 194 11.91 -18.39 -15.47
N GLU A 195 12.82 -17.45 -15.74
CA GLU A 195 13.89 -17.08 -14.84
C GLU A 195 13.36 -16.18 -13.69
N VAL A 196 12.63 -15.13 -14.03
CA VAL A 196 12.18 -14.15 -13.02
C VAL A 196 11.03 -14.66 -12.16
N ASN A 197 10.23 -15.61 -12.66
CA ASN A 197 9.10 -16.24 -11.97
C ASN A 197 9.39 -17.67 -11.51
N GLY A 198 10.60 -18.17 -11.75
CA GLY A 198 11.02 -19.52 -11.39
C GLY A 198 11.22 -19.73 -9.89
N ASP A 199 11.31 -21.00 -9.48
CA ASP A 199 11.53 -21.39 -8.09
C ASP A 199 12.83 -20.77 -7.56
N GLY A 200 12.71 -20.05 -6.44
CA GLY A 200 13.82 -19.36 -5.76
C GLY A 200 14.08 -17.94 -6.26
N SER A 201 13.48 -17.49 -7.37
CA SER A 201 13.56 -16.10 -7.79
C SER A 201 12.70 -15.20 -6.89
N THR A 202 13.23 -14.05 -6.57
CA THR A 202 12.51 -12.99 -5.82
C THR A 202 12.44 -11.69 -6.60
N ALA A 203 12.78 -11.73 -7.89
CA ALA A 203 12.84 -10.55 -8.75
C ALA A 203 11.49 -9.83 -8.91
N LEU A 204 10.38 -10.57 -8.93
CA LEU A 204 9.03 -10.00 -9.03
C LEU A 204 8.48 -9.51 -7.68
N TYR A 205 9.16 -9.83 -6.58
CA TYR A 205 8.70 -9.48 -5.23
C TYR A 205 9.09 -8.04 -4.88
N ASN A 206 8.08 -7.15 -4.79
CA ASN A 206 8.32 -5.76 -4.40
C ASN A 206 8.58 -5.66 -2.89
N ARG A 207 9.86 -5.60 -2.51
CA ARG A 207 10.28 -5.50 -1.11
C ARG A 207 9.83 -4.22 -0.44
N ALA A 208 9.64 -3.13 -1.19
CA ALA A 208 9.20 -1.86 -0.62
C ALA A 208 7.78 -1.94 -0.03
N THR A 209 6.88 -2.68 -0.70
CA THR A 209 5.46 -2.76 -0.32
C THR A 209 5.07 -4.09 0.33
N GLN A 210 5.75 -5.19 -0.05
CA GLN A 210 5.41 -6.55 0.39
C GLN A 210 6.43 -7.14 1.37
N GLY A 211 7.66 -6.58 1.44
CA GLY A 211 8.71 -7.01 2.36
C GLY A 211 8.25 -6.93 3.81
N GLN A 212 8.59 -7.91 4.62
CA GLN A 212 8.28 -7.94 6.04
C GLN A 212 9.56 -8.15 6.84
N TYR A 213 9.99 -7.10 7.54
CA TYR A 213 11.25 -7.04 8.25
C TYR A 213 11.03 -6.69 9.72
N ALA A 214 11.88 -7.18 10.60
CA ALA A 214 11.91 -6.71 11.98
C ALA A 214 12.32 -5.22 11.99
N PRO A 215 11.51 -4.32 12.56
CA PRO A 215 11.79 -2.88 12.51
C PRO A 215 13.02 -2.46 13.33
N GLY A 216 13.40 -3.28 14.30
CA GLY A 216 14.50 -2.93 15.21
C GLY A 216 14.24 -1.61 15.94
N SER A 217 15.27 -0.83 16.14
CA SER A 217 15.21 0.41 16.94
C SER A 217 14.25 1.47 16.43
N VAL A 218 13.79 1.39 15.17
CA VAL A 218 12.74 2.29 14.66
C VAL A 218 11.43 2.11 15.44
N PHE A 219 11.14 0.90 15.90
CA PHE A 219 9.93 0.61 16.68
C PHE A 219 9.92 1.31 18.06
N LYS A 220 11.06 1.76 18.57
CA LYS A 220 11.13 2.53 19.83
C LYS A 220 10.33 3.83 19.80
N ILE A 221 9.99 4.32 18.60
CA ILE A 221 9.06 5.45 18.43
C ILE A 221 7.71 5.11 19.04
N PHE A 222 7.16 3.93 18.73
CA PHE A 222 5.86 3.48 19.25
C PHE A 222 5.91 3.22 20.75
N THR A 223 6.99 2.59 21.23
CA THR A 223 7.20 2.33 22.66
C THR A 223 7.31 3.65 23.46
N ALA A 224 8.04 4.64 22.94
CA ALA A 224 8.17 5.96 23.58
C ALA A 224 6.83 6.73 23.54
N LEU A 225 6.10 6.64 22.42
CA LEU A 225 4.80 7.31 22.28
C LEU A 225 3.78 6.74 23.26
N GLU A 226 3.72 5.41 23.43
CA GLU A 226 2.82 4.80 24.40
C GLU A 226 3.22 5.17 25.83
N TYR A 227 4.52 5.20 26.15
CA TYR A 227 4.97 5.68 27.46
C TYR A 227 4.53 7.13 27.72
N TYR A 228 4.68 8.02 26.74
CA TYR A 228 4.20 9.39 26.83
C TYR A 228 2.68 9.45 27.02
N ASN A 229 1.90 8.64 26.29
CA ASN A 229 0.44 8.61 26.41
C ASN A 229 -0.04 8.16 27.80
N GLU A 230 0.67 7.20 28.40
CA GLU A 230 0.32 6.70 29.73
C GLU A 230 0.78 7.60 30.89
N PHE A 231 1.88 8.34 30.70
CA PHE A 231 2.52 9.14 31.72
C PHE A 231 2.71 10.61 31.27
N PRO A 232 1.65 11.32 30.81
CA PRO A 232 1.79 12.63 30.19
C PRO A 232 2.34 13.72 31.12
N ASP A 233 2.11 13.59 32.44
CA ASP A 233 2.56 14.55 33.45
C ASP A 233 3.92 14.20 34.08
N THR A 234 4.41 12.97 33.87
CA THR A 234 5.62 12.43 34.54
C THR A 234 6.62 11.80 33.62
N TYR A 235 6.41 11.78 32.29
CA TYR A 235 7.35 11.17 31.34
C TYR A 235 8.74 11.83 31.38
N GLU A 236 8.84 13.10 31.79
CA GLU A 236 10.12 13.81 31.97
C GLU A 236 10.90 13.35 33.23
N ASP A 237 10.21 12.76 34.20
CA ASP A 237 10.82 12.21 35.41
C ASP A 237 11.41 10.82 35.18
N TYR A 238 11.28 10.27 33.97
CA TYR A 238 11.87 8.97 33.66
C TYR A 238 13.38 8.99 33.80
N GLU A 239 13.90 8.08 34.61
CA GLU A 239 15.33 7.87 34.80
C GLU A 239 15.67 6.38 34.76
N PHE A 240 16.69 6.03 34.03
CA PHE A 240 17.19 4.65 33.90
C PHE A 240 18.71 4.65 33.92
N ASP A 241 19.33 3.80 34.78
CA ASP A 241 20.75 3.62 34.82
C ASP A 241 21.17 2.40 33.97
N CYS A 242 21.76 2.70 32.81
CA CYS A 242 22.14 1.70 31.82
C CYS A 242 23.57 1.23 31.99
N ASP A 243 23.72 0.02 32.46
CA ASP A 243 25.04 -0.68 32.54
C ASP A 243 25.19 -1.73 31.43
N SER A 244 24.95 -1.33 30.17
CA SER A 244 25.05 -2.12 28.94
C SER A 244 23.97 -3.20 28.73
N GLU A 245 23.28 -3.65 29.77
CA GLU A 245 22.28 -4.72 29.73
C GLU A 245 21.16 -4.52 30.76
N ILE A 246 20.06 -5.23 30.57
CA ILE A 246 18.99 -5.40 31.55
C ILE A 246 18.59 -6.87 31.60
N THR A 247 18.51 -7.43 32.79
CA THR A 247 18.04 -8.81 33.04
C THR A 247 16.74 -8.77 33.84
N ARG A 248 15.69 -9.45 33.34
CA ARG A 248 14.41 -9.65 34.04
C ARG A 248 13.94 -11.09 33.79
N ASP A 249 13.46 -11.74 34.83
CA ASP A 249 12.96 -13.12 34.79
C ASP A 249 13.89 -14.11 34.06
N GLY A 250 15.23 -13.93 34.24
CA GLY A 250 16.22 -14.77 33.59
C GLY A 250 16.50 -14.49 32.12
N PHE A 251 15.87 -13.45 31.54
CA PHE A 251 16.12 -13.02 30.18
C PHE A 251 16.87 -11.69 30.15
N THR A 252 17.91 -11.61 29.31
CA THR A 252 18.79 -10.44 29.20
C THR A 252 18.70 -9.80 27.83
N ILE A 253 18.56 -8.48 27.82
CA ILE A 253 18.70 -7.63 26.62
C ILE A 253 20.01 -6.83 26.77
N HIS A 254 20.84 -6.88 25.74
CA HIS A 254 22.08 -6.10 25.66
C HIS A 254 21.90 -4.86 24.78
N CYS A 255 22.57 -3.78 25.16
CA CYS A 255 22.76 -2.64 24.27
C CYS A 255 23.72 -2.99 23.12
N SER A 256 23.59 -2.29 21.99
CA SER A 256 24.43 -2.52 20.82
C SER A 256 25.94 -2.34 21.20
N GLY A 257 26.74 -3.34 20.83
CA GLY A 257 28.16 -3.38 21.15
C GLY A 257 28.48 -3.47 22.66
N ASN A 258 27.51 -3.92 23.47
CA ASN A 258 27.65 -3.99 24.95
C ASN A 258 28.09 -2.66 25.58
N LYS A 259 27.54 -1.55 25.06
CA LYS A 259 27.90 -0.20 25.49
C LYS A 259 27.01 0.24 26.65
N SER A 260 27.63 0.60 27.80
CA SER A 260 26.95 1.31 28.88
C SER A 260 26.68 2.75 28.47
N HIS A 261 25.50 3.27 28.84
CA HIS A 261 25.09 4.65 28.55
C HIS A 261 25.02 5.52 29.82
N GLY A 262 25.11 4.91 31.00
CA GLY A 262 24.98 5.55 32.30
C GLY A 262 23.52 6.00 32.56
N THR A 263 23.34 6.99 33.37
CA THR A 263 22.02 7.52 33.75
C THR A 263 21.38 8.31 32.59
N GLU A 264 20.23 7.87 32.16
CA GLU A 264 19.49 8.40 31.01
C GLU A 264 18.06 8.75 31.38
N ASP A 265 17.60 9.92 30.95
CA ASP A 265 16.18 10.27 30.83
C ASP A 265 15.58 9.63 29.56
N LEU A 266 14.27 9.76 29.33
CA LEU A 266 13.58 9.23 28.16
C LEU A 266 14.20 9.74 26.84
N ARG A 267 14.51 11.04 26.78
CA ARG A 267 15.09 11.68 25.59
C ARG A 267 16.49 11.14 25.26
N LYS A 268 17.33 10.98 26.27
CA LYS A 268 18.68 10.41 26.09
C LYS A 268 18.61 8.94 25.71
N SER A 269 17.72 8.16 26.34
CA SER A 269 17.47 6.77 26.01
C SER A 269 17.05 6.61 24.54
N PHE A 270 16.17 7.50 24.04
CA PHE A 270 15.77 7.50 22.63
C PHE A 270 16.93 7.92 21.72
N ALA A 271 17.61 9.03 22.02
CA ALA A 271 18.70 9.56 21.22
C ALA A 271 19.88 8.61 21.08
N LYS A 272 20.19 7.83 22.14
CA LYS A 272 21.25 6.80 22.14
C LYS A 272 20.75 5.43 21.69
N SER A 273 19.45 5.31 21.43
CA SER A 273 18.81 4.03 21.07
C SER A 273 19.10 2.92 22.10
N CYS A 274 19.01 3.25 23.39
CA CYS A 274 19.32 2.33 24.48
C CYS A 274 18.35 1.15 24.54
N ASN A 275 18.82 -0.07 24.28
CA ASN A 275 17.97 -1.25 24.32
C ASN A 275 17.51 -1.57 25.74
N SER A 276 18.39 -1.44 26.72
CA SER A 276 18.09 -1.75 28.13
C SER A 276 17.00 -0.83 28.68
N SER A 277 17.09 0.47 28.40
CA SER A 277 16.09 1.44 28.80
C SER A 277 14.74 1.17 28.14
N PHE A 278 14.70 0.92 26.81
CA PHE A 278 13.45 0.64 26.11
C PHE A 278 12.83 -0.72 26.48
N ALA A 279 13.63 -1.71 26.81
CA ALA A 279 13.14 -2.95 27.40
C ALA A 279 12.49 -2.70 28.78
N ASN A 280 13.08 -1.81 29.61
CA ASN A 280 12.50 -1.40 30.88
C ASN A 280 11.18 -0.61 30.70
N ILE A 281 11.12 0.33 29.74
CA ILE A 281 9.89 1.05 29.38
C ILE A 281 8.80 0.06 28.99
N GLY A 282 9.11 -0.93 28.14
CA GLY A 282 8.19 -1.96 27.72
C GLY A 282 7.59 -2.77 28.87
N LEU A 283 8.33 -2.96 29.96
CA LEU A 283 7.83 -3.61 31.18
C LEU A 283 7.00 -2.66 32.08
N THR A 284 7.01 -1.39 31.80
CA THR A 284 6.30 -0.36 32.59
C THR A 284 4.93 -0.01 31.98
N ILE A 285 4.85 0.02 30.65
CA ILE A 285 3.61 0.38 29.90
C ILE A 285 2.62 -0.81 29.87
N ASP A 286 1.34 -0.47 29.60
CA ASP A 286 0.29 -1.47 29.33
C ASP A 286 0.42 -1.99 27.88
N ASN A 287 0.82 -3.26 27.75
CA ASN A 287 1.03 -3.90 26.45
C ASN A 287 -0.26 -3.98 25.59
N ASN A 288 -1.45 -4.02 26.21
CA ASN A 288 -2.71 -3.98 25.48
C ASN A 288 -2.95 -2.59 24.87
N LYS A 289 -2.53 -1.52 25.56
CA LYS A 289 -2.60 -0.15 25.01
C LYS A 289 -1.59 0.05 23.88
N LEU A 290 -0.35 -0.42 24.06
CA LEU A 290 0.63 -0.42 22.97
C LEU A 290 0.10 -1.18 21.74
N ASN A 291 -0.58 -2.31 21.94
CA ASN A 291 -1.21 -3.06 20.86
C ASN A 291 -2.35 -2.26 20.20
N ALA A 292 -3.15 -1.53 20.97
CA ALA A 292 -4.19 -0.65 20.44
C ALA A 292 -3.58 0.51 19.62
N LEU A 293 -2.55 1.17 20.15
CA LEU A 293 -1.80 2.22 19.44
C LEU A 293 -1.26 1.71 18.10
N CYS A 294 -0.61 0.56 18.08
CA CYS A 294 -0.10 -0.04 16.84
C CYS A 294 -1.22 -0.35 15.85
N ASN A 295 -2.38 -0.84 16.30
CA ASN A 295 -3.53 -1.06 15.44
C ASN A 295 -4.12 0.24 14.88
N ASP A 296 -4.09 1.34 15.63
CA ASP A 296 -4.50 2.65 15.15
C ASP A 296 -3.51 3.24 14.14
N MET A 297 -2.26 2.87 14.25
CA MET A 297 -1.19 3.18 13.28
C MET A 297 -1.10 2.15 12.14
N LEU A 298 -2.19 1.45 11.84
CA LEU A 298 -2.38 0.51 10.73
C LEU A 298 -1.60 -0.80 10.81
N PHE A 299 -0.97 -1.16 11.92
CA PHE A 299 -0.52 -2.54 12.09
C PHE A 299 -1.70 -3.51 12.00
N ASN A 300 -1.49 -4.69 11.45
CA ASN A 300 -2.50 -5.73 11.22
C ASN A 300 -3.65 -5.32 10.29
N LYS A 301 -3.51 -4.20 9.59
CA LYS A 301 -4.49 -3.67 8.64
C LYS A 301 -3.82 -3.41 7.29
N ASP A 302 -4.61 -3.47 6.23
CA ASP A 302 -4.13 -3.06 4.91
C ASP A 302 -3.88 -1.55 4.90
N ILE A 303 -2.73 -1.14 4.38
CA ILE A 303 -2.41 0.27 4.15
C ILE A 303 -3.29 0.75 2.98
N PRO A 304 -3.91 1.95 3.07
CA PRO A 304 -4.78 2.48 2.02
C PRO A 304 -3.96 2.99 0.81
N ILE A 305 -3.36 2.07 0.10
CA ILE A 305 -2.56 2.29 -1.10
C ILE A 305 -3.06 1.36 -2.22
N GLU A 306 -2.96 1.80 -3.46
CA GLU A 306 -3.39 1.02 -4.61
C GLU A 306 -2.40 -0.09 -4.97
N PHE A 307 -1.15 0.01 -4.57
CA PHE A 307 -0.15 -1.03 -4.78
C PHE A 307 -0.43 -2.29 -3.95
N GLU A 308 -0.08 -3.43 -4.52
CA GLU A 308 -0.07 -4.69 -3.81
C GLU A 308 0.89 -4.58 -2.61
N SER A 309 0.35 -4.65 -1.39
CA SER A 309 1.10 -4.48 -0.14
C SER A 309 0.76 -5.57 0.86
N LYS A 310 1.64 -5.79 1.82
CA LYS A 310 1.39 -6.67 2.97
C LYS A 310 1.21 -5.86 4.23
N ALA A 311 0.14 -6.17 4.99
CA ALA A 311 -0.07 -5.60 6.30
C ALA A 311 1.10 -5.92 7.24
N SER A 312 1.62 -4.91 7.90
CA SER A 312 2.60 -5.08 8.98
C SER A 312 1.98 -5.83 10.15
N LYS A 313 2.77 -6.57 10.90
CA LYS A 313 2.31 -7.44 11.99
C LYS A 313 2.81 -6.94 13.32
N PHE A 314 1.90 -6.82 14.26
CA PHE A 314 2.18 -6.56 15.66
C PHE A 314 1.22 -7.34 16.54
N SER A 315 1.74 -7.94 17.60
CA SER A 315 0.92 -8.59 18.62
C SER A 315 1.69 -8.58 19.93
N LEU A 316 1.11 -7.93 20.93
CA LEU A 316 1.61 -7.92 22.30
C LEU A 316 0.45 -7.73 23.27
N SER A 317 0.48 -8.40 24.42
CA SER A 317 -0.54 -8.35 25.45
C SER A 317 0.09 -8.44 26.85
N ASN A 318 -0.67 -8.06 27.87
CA ASN A 318 -0.23 -8.18 29.27
C ASN A 318 -0.07 -9.63 29.75
N SER A 319 -0.50 -10.61 28.97
CA SER A 319 -0.30 -12.05 29.26
C SER A 319 0.96 -12.64 28.65
N ASP A 320 1.67 -11.88 27.81
CA ASP A 320 2.90 -12.33 27.19
C ASP A 320 4.07 -12.36 28.18
N THR A 321 5.10 -13.13 27.83
CA THR A 321 6.27 -13.28 28.69
C THR A 321 7.10 -12.02 28.75
N THR A 322 7.80 -11.80 29.86
CA THR A 322 8.77 -10.71 30.05
C THR A 322 9.77 -10.65 28.89
N ALA A 323 10.28 -11.79 28.44
CA ALA A 323 11.23 -11.88 27.33
C ALA A 323 10.63 -11.34 26.03
N LEU A 324 9.38 -11.72 25.69
CA LEU A 324 8.71 -11.26 24.47
C LEU A 324 8.41 -9.76 24.55
N THR A 325 7.94 -9.26 25.69
CA THR A 325 7.71 -7.84 25.93
C THR A 325 8.98 -7.02 25.72
N MET A 326 10.08 -7.41 26.36
CA MET A 326 11.36 -6.73 26.25
C MET A 326 11.87 -6.68 24.80
N GLN A 327 11.78 -7.81 24.07
CA GLN A 327 12.18 -7.88 22.67
C GLN A 327 11.28 -7.04 21.76
N THR A 328 9.96 -7.13 21.94
CA THR A 328 8.99 -6.43 21.09
C THR A 328 9.14 -4.91 21.23
N CYS A 329 9.34 -4.38 22.45
CA CYS A 329 9.48 -2.95 22.69
C CYS A 329 10.79 -2.34 22.14
N ILE A 330 11.74 -3.16 21.73
CA ILE A 330 12.94 -2.72 20.98
C ILE A 330 12.87 -3.06 19.49
N GLY A 331 11.70 -3.48 19.00
CA GLY A 331 11.44 -3.78 17.59
C GLY A 331 11.96 -5.11 17.09
N GLN A 332 12.06 -6.08 17.99
CA GLN A 332 12.37 -7.48 17.69
C GLN A 332 11.16 -8.38 17.98
N GLY A 333 11.37 -9.66 18.22
CA GLY A 333 10.29 -10.60 18.47
C GLY A 333 9.46 -10.89 17.21
N ASN A 334 8.15 -10.82 17.35
CA ASN A 334 7.20 -11.17 16.27
C ASN A 334 6.76 -9.95 15.42
N THR A 335 7.30 -8.75 15.69
CA THR A 335 6.94 -7.53 14.96
C THR A 335 7.59 -7.54 13.58
N LEU A 336 6.77 -7.35 12.55
CA LEU A 336 7.20 -7.28 11.16
C LEU A 336 6.57 -6.07 10.48
N VAL A 337 7.38 -5.28 9.79
CA VAL A 337 6.93 -4.09 9.05
C VAL A 337 7.40 -4.13 7.60
N SER A 338 6.63 -3.53 6.71
CA SER A 338 7.12 -3.23 5.36
C SER A 338 7.88 -1.89 5.36
N PRO A 339 8.83 -1.66 4.42
CA PRO A 339 9.45 -0.35 4.27
C PRO A 339 8.45 0.78 3.98
N LEU A 340 7.33 0.46 3.35
CA LEU A 340 6.24 1.40 3.09
C LEU A 340 5.55 1.87 4.37
N HIS A 341 5.36 1.00 5.36
CA HIS A 341 4.68 1.32 6.61
C HIS A 341 5.54 2.18 7.52
#